data_bcf8ea9ec7be6c3dcb31d481edcf5e23
#
_entry.id   bcf8ea9ec7be6c3dcb31d481edcf5e23
#
_cell.length_a   1.000
_cell.length_b   1.000
_cell.length_c   1.000
_cell.angle_alpha   90.00
_cell.angle_beta   90.00
_cell.angle_gamma   90.00
#
_symmetry.space_group_name_H-M   'P 1'
#
loop_
_entity.id
_entity.type
_entity.pdbx_description
1 polymer ?
#
loop_
_entity_poly.entity_id
_entity_poly.type
_entity_poly.pdbx_seq_one_letter_code
_entity_poly.pdbx_strand_id
1 'polypeptide(L)'
;MSDENTVSVTVSYKDVKVVFTGEPLQVLSSTTSFLSKEIPSLDLAYKISLNYSVSEMIEFFSDNVLLTPEGPRVWYNDGGLSDKLVIGLQLVASKIASILGKAPSPNLSLQEIESLTSLKAKSISSRISEMSKLGYIEKEQRDHTIVYGLTTIGVKWLSGSLPKHS
;
A
#
# COMPACT_ATOMS: atom_id res chain seq x y z
N MET A 1 -7.59 -11.99 -33.75
CA MET A 1 -7.91 -11.28 -32.49
C MET A 1 -6.58 -10.86 -31.90
N SER A 2 -6.27 -9.60 -31.97
CA SER A 2 -5.07 -9.02 -31.38
C SER A 2 -5.25 -9.04 -29.86
N ASP A 3 -4.35 -9.74 -29.17
CA ASP A 3 -4.28 -9.73 -27.70
C ASP A 3 -3.96 -8.29 -27.23
N GLU A 4 -5.01 -7.53 -26.95
CA GLU A 4 -4.90 -6.14 -26.49
C GLU A 4 -4.20 -6.00 -25.12
N ASN A 5 -3.78 -7.09 -24.50
CA ASN A 5 -3.17 -7.09 -23.18
C ASN A 5 -1.79 -7.77 -23.13
N THR A 6 -1.11 -7.90 -24.25
CA THR A 6 0.21 -8.52 -24.32
C THR A 6 1.31 -7.47 -24.20
N VAL A 7 2.18 -7.64 -23.22
CA VAL A 7 3.36 -6.80 -23.00
C VAL A 7 4.61 -7.56 -23.40
N SER A 8 5.57 -6.88 -24.02
CA SER A 8 6.88 -7.41 -24.33
C SER A 8 7.98 -6.56 -23.69
N VAL A 9 8.86 -7.18 -22.92
CA VAL A 9 10.01 -6.57 -22.27
C VAL A 9 11.30 -7.23 -22.73
N THR A 10 12.23 -6.44 -23.25
CA THR A 10 13.56 -6.90 -23.64
C THR A 10 14.57 -6.47 -22.59
N VAL A 11 15.28 -7.43 -22.02
CA VAL A 11 16.37 -7.18 -21.07
C VAL A 11 17.71 -7.56 -21.73
N SER A 12 18.66 -6.64 -21.69
CA SER A 12 20.03 -6.88 -22.13
C SER A 12 20.98 -6.69 -20.95
N TYR A 13 21.73 -7.70 -20.60
CA TYR A 13 22.73 -7.63 -19.52
C TYR A 13 23.98 -8.43 -19.90
N LYS A 14 25.13 -7.79 -19.94
CA LYS A 14 26.36 -8.35 -20.50
C LYS A 14 26.13 -8.87 -21.93
N ASP A 15 26.42 -10.13 -22.14
CA ASP A 15 26.26 -10.80 -23.46
C ASP A 15 24.92 -11.53 -23.60
N VAL A 16 24.02 -11.37 -22.62
CA VAL A 16 22.70 -12.04 -22.61
C VAL A 16 21.62 -11.04 -22.98
N LYS A 17 20.78 -11.44 -23.93
CA LYS A 17 19.55 -10.70 -24.29
C LYS A 17 18.36 -11.63 -24.20
N VAL A 18 17.39 -11.29 -23.40
CA VAL A 18 16.17 -12.08 -23.17
C VAL A 18 14.94 -11.22 -23.44
N VAL A 19 13.94 -11.82 -24.07
CA VAL A 19 12.64 -11.19 -24.34
C VAL A 19 11.58 -11.95 -23.58
N PHE A 20 10.81 -11.23 -22.76
CA PHE A 20 9.64 -11.74 -22.05
C PHE A 20 8.40 -11.19 -22.72
N THR A 21 7.47 -12.05 -23.12
CA THR A 21 6.22 -11.64 -23.77
C THR A 21 5.06 -12.41 -23.16
N GLY A 22 3.97 -11.72 -22.87
CA GLY A 22 2.78 -12.31 -22.29
C GLY A 22 1.94 -11.29 -21.50
N GLU A 23 1.16 -11.77 -20.55
CA GLU A 23 0.38 -10.91 -19.68
C GLU A 23 1.27 -10.01 -18.79
N PRO A 24 0.85 -8.75 -18.49
CA PRO A 24 1.67 -7.76 -17.80
C PRO A 24 2.28 -8.26 -16.47
N LEU A 25 1.48 -8.92 -15.63
CA LEU A 25 1.95 -9.43 -14.34
C LEU A 25 2.93 -10.59 -14.49
N GLN A 26 2.72 -11.45 -15.46
CA GLN A 26 3.59 -12.58 -15.75
C GLN A 26 4.94 -12.10 -16.30
N VAL A 27 4.91 -11.13 -17.22
CA VAL A 27 6.12 -10.51 -17.79
C VAL A 27 6.91 -9.80 -16.71
N LEU A 28 6.25 -9.04 -15.83
CA LEU A 28 6.91 -8.36 -14.72
C LEU A 28 7.59 -9.36 -13.77
N SER A 29 6.88 -10.41 -13.37
CA SER A 29 7.41 -11.45 -12.48
C SER A 29 8.61 -12.17 -13.09
N SER A 30 8.51 -12.56 -14.36
CA SER A 30 9.60 -13.25 -15.10
C SER A 30 10.83 -12.36 -15.25
N THR A 31 10.62 -11.09 -15.60
CA THR A 31 11.70 -10.10 -15.74
C THR A 31 12.41 -9.87 -14.41
N THR A 32 11.66 -9.68 -13.32
CA THR A 32 12.22 -9.48 -11.98
C THR A 32 13.01 -10.69 -11.51
N SER A 33 12.46 -11.90 -11.71
CA SER A 33 13.14 -13.16 -11.36
C SER A 33 14.46 -13.34 -12.12
N PHE A 34 14.45 -13.04 -13.41
CA PHE A 34 15.66 -13.09 -14.25
C PHE A 34 16.73 -12.11 -13.75
N LEU A 35 16.35 -10.84 -13.51
CA LEU A 35 17.27 -9.82 -13.04
C LEU A 35 17.86 -10.16 -11.67
N SER A 36 17.07 -10.67 -10.75
CA SER A 36 17.51 -11.09 -9.42
C SER A 36 18.51 -12.26 -9.49
N LYS A 37 18.31 -13.17 -10.43
CA LYS A 37 19.21 -14.31 -10.63
C LYS A 37 20.54 -13.93 -11.28
N GLU A 38 20.49 -13.06 -12.30
CA GLU A 38 21.70 -12.67 -13.06
C GLU A 38 22.51 -11.58 -12.37
N ILE A 39 21.91 -10.79 -11.51
CA ILE A 39 22.55 -9.68 -10.79
C ILE A 39 22.39 -9.88 -9.27
N PRO A 40 23.34 -10.59 -8.62
CA PRO A 40 23.25 -10.91 -7.18
C PRO A 40 23.09 -9.69 -6.27
N SER A 41 23.65 -8.53 -6.67
CA SER A 41 23.49 -7.28 -5.94
C SER A 41 22.06 -6.74 -5.96
N LEU A 42 21.29 -7.01 -7.03
CA LEU A 42 19.88 -6.67 -7.14
C LEU A 42 19.01 -7.53 -6.20
N ASP A 43 19.28 -8.82 -6.13
CA ASP A 43 18.58 -9.70 -5.19
C ASP A 43 18.83 -9.28 -3.74
N LEU A 44 20.07 -8.93 -3.40
CA LEU A 44 20.40 -8.40 -2.08
C LEU A 44 19.72 -7.06 -1.81
N ALA A 45 19.76 -6.13 -2.76
CA ALA A 45 19.07 -4.84 -2.63
C ALA A 45 17.55 -5.01 -2.47
N TYR A 46 16.93 -5.94 -3.20
CA TYR A 46 15.53 -6.25 -3.07
C TYR A 46 15.18 -6.81 -1.68
N LYS A 47 16.00 -7.72 -1.14
CA LYS A 47 15.81 -8.31 0.19
C LYS A 47 15.92 -7.31 1.33
N ILE A 48 16.76 -6.29 1.21
CA ILE A 48 16.92 -5.24 2.23
C ILE A 48 15.99 -4.04 1.99
N SER A 49 15.41 -3.92 0.80
CA SER A 49 14.44 -2.85 0.48
C SER A 49 13.09 -3.18 1.11
N LEU A 50 12.64 -2.31 1.98
CA LEU A 50 11.28 -2.41 2.50
C LEU A 50 10.31 -1.90 1.43
N ASN A 51 9.67 -2.82 0.72
CA ASN A 51 8.65 -2.51 -0.27
C ASN A 51 7.56 -3.59 -0.22
N TYR A 52 6.31 -3.16 -0.21
CA TYR A 52 5.17 -4.07 -0.19
C TYR A 52 4.45 -4.06 -1.53
N SER A 53 4.29 -5.22 -2.11
CA SER A 53 3.38 -5.42 -3.23
C SER A 53 1.92 -5.23 -2.79
N VAL A 54 1.04 -4.97 -3.74
CA VAL A 54 -0.40 -4.88 -3.47
C VAL A 54 -0.93 -6.19 -2.86
N SER A 55 -0.45 -7.33 -3.36
CA SER A 55 -0.85 -8.65 -2.86
C SER A 55 -0.47 -8.85 -1.40
N GLU A 56 0.74 -8.47 -1.00
CA GLU A 56 1.17 -8.52 0.40
C GLU A 56 0.34 -7.60 1.30
N MET A 57 0.05 -6.39 0.84
CA MET A 57 -0.82 -5.48 1.59
C MET A 57 -2.24 -6.04 1.75
N ILE A 58 -2.80 -6.64 0.70
CA ILE A 58 -4.11 -7.29 0.78
C ILE A 58 -4.07 -8.46 1.78
N GLU A 59 -3.04 -9.29 1.73
CA GLU A 59 -2.88 -10.42 2.66
C GLU A 59 -2.78 -9.95 4.12
N PHE A 60 -1.97 -8.92 4.39
CA PHE A 60 -1.81 -8.38 5.75
C PHE A 60 -3.09 -7.78 6.34
N PHE A 61 -3.95 -7.20 5.50
CA PHE A 61 -5.09 -6.42 5.98
C PHE A 61 -6.45 -7.00 5.57
N SER A 62 -6.49 -8.19 4.97
CA SER A 62 -7.74 -8.85 4.52
C SER A 62 -8.77 -9.05 5.63
N ASP A 63 -8.34 -9.21 6.87
CA ASP A 63 -9.24 -9.35 8.02
C ASP A 63 -9.87 -8.02 8.47
N ASN A 64 -9.28 -6.90 8.07
CA ASN A 64 -9.67 -5.58 8.53
C ASN A 64 -10.12 -4.63 7.40
N VAL A 65 -9.78 -4.93 6.15
CA VAL A 65 -10.09 -4.08 5.00
C VAL A 65 -10.92 -4.85 3.98
N LEU A 66 -12.10 -4.31 3.67
CA LEU A 66 -12.99 -4.83 2.64
C LEU A 66 -13.11 -3.80 1.51
N LEU A 67 -13.06 -4.25 0.28
CA LEU A 67 -13.34 -3.43 -0.89
C LEU A 67 -14.75 -3.70 -1.37
N THR A 68 -15.62 -2.72 -1.20
CA THR A 68 -17.01 -2.77 -1.64
C THR A 68 -17.22 -1.91 -2.90
N PRO A 69 -18.32 -2.08 -3.63
CA PRO A 69 -18.65 -1.20 -4.76
C PRO A 69 -18.71 0.29 -4.39
N GLU A 70 -19.05 0.60 -3.14
CA GLU A 70 -19.16 1.97 -2.62
C GLU A 70 -17.80 2.53 -2.15
N GLY A 71 -16.75 1.71 -2.16
CA GLY A 71 -15.40 2.09 -1.74
C GLY A 71 -14.82 1.19 -0.64
N PRO A 72 -13.62 1.50 -0.16
CA PRO A 72 -12.98 0.73 0.89
C PRO A 72 -13.71 0.88 2.22
N ARG A 73 -13.88 -0.22 2.93
CA ARG A 73 -14.47 -0.29 4.27
C ARG A 73 -13.46 -0.91 5.23
N VAL A 74 -13.36 -0.32 6.41
CA VAL A 74 -12.55 -0.88 7.49
C VAL A 74 -13.47 -1.59 8.48
N TRP A 75 -13.08 -2.82 8.80
CA TRP A 75 -13.78 -3.65 9.77
C TRP A 75 -12.88 -3.93 10.96
N TYR A 76 -13.36 -3.69 12.15
CA TYR A 76 -12.73 -4.09 13.40
C TYR A 76 -13.79 -4.34 14.47
N ASN A 77 -13.50 -5.25 15.39
CA ASN A 77 -14.40 -5.52 16.50
C ASN A 77 -14.41 -4.32 17.46
N ASP A 78 -15.61 -3.88 17.82
CA ASP A 78 -15.81 -2.81 18.79
C ASP A 78 -15.19 -3.21 20.14
N GLY A 79 -14.05 -2.65 20.47
CA GLY A 79 -13.48 -2.81 21.80
C GLY A 79 -11.99 -2.99 21.92
N GLY A 80 -11.18 -2.75 20.88
CA GLY A 80 -9.77 -3.05 21.05
C GLY A 80 -8.73 -2.25 20.25
N LEU A 81 -9.11 -1.52 19.23
CA LEU A 81 -8.11 -0.78 18.45
C LEU A 81 -7.92 0.64 18.99
N SER A 82 -6.67 1.04 19.14
CA SER A 82 -6.33 2.44 19.45
C SER A 82 -6.66 3.35 18.26
N ASP A 83 -6.89 4.64 18.52
CA ASP A 83 -7.14 5.65 17.49
C ASP A 83 -6.07 5.63 16.38
N LYS A 84 -4.80 5.37 16.73
CA LYS A 84 -3.71 5.26 15.76
C LYS A 84 -3.89 4.09 14.81
N LEU A 85 -4.33 2.94 15.30
CA LEU A 85 -4.58 1.76 14.48
C LEU A 85 -5.80 1.98 13.58
N VAL A 86 -6.86 2.59 14.09
CA VAL A 86 -8.06 2.93 13.30
C VAL A 86 -7.70 3.89 12.17
N ILE A 87 -6.94 4.95 12.44
CA ILE A 87 -6.46 5.89 11.42
C ILE A 87 -5.57 5.17 10.40
N GLY A 88 -4.62 4.36 10.88
CA GLY A 88 -3.73 3.58 10.01
C GLY A 88 -4.49 2.65 9.07
N LEU A 89 -5.53 1.97 9.55
CA LEU A 89 -6.39 1.10 8.74
C LEU A 89 -7.15 1.88 7.66
N GLN A 90 -7.66 3.08 7.95
CA GLN A 90 -8.30 3.91 6.93
C GLN A 90 -7.31 4.35 5.85
N LEU A 91 -6.11 4.73 6.24
CA LEU A 91 -5.07 5.15 5.29
C LEU A 91 -4.60 3.98 4.41
N VAL A 92 -4.40 2.78 4.96
CA VAL A 92 -4.01 1.62 4.15
C VAL A 92 -5.15 1.15 3.25
N ALA A 93 -6.39 1.22 3.71
CA ALA A 93 -7.57 0.88 2.91
C ALA A 93 -7.70 1.81 1.70
N SER A 94 -7.51 3.12 1.90
CA SER A 94 -7.48 4.10 0.81
C SER A 94 -6.32 3.85 -0.17
N LYS A 95 -5.14 3.51 0.35
CA LYS A 95 -3.96 3.17 -0.48
C LYS A 95 -4.21 1.94 -1.35
N ILE A 96 -4.70 0.85 -0.79
CA ILE A 96 -5.03 -0.37 -1.52
C ILE A 96 -6.11 -0.10 -2.58
N ALA A 97 -7.19 0.59 -2.18
CA ALA A 97 -8.28 0.92 -3.08
C ALA A 97 -7.83 1.81 -4.26
N SER A 98 -6.95 2.77 -4.01
CA SER A 98 -6.40 3.63 -5.07
C SER A 98 -5.53 2.85 -6.05
N ILE A 99 -4.68 1.95 -5.58
CA ILE A 99 -3.84 1.12 -6.45
C ILE A 99 -4.71 0.19 -7.33
N LEU A 100 -5.82 -0.29 -6.79
CA LEU A 100 -6.78 -1.13 -7.52
C LEU A 100 -7.79 -0.34 -8.37
N GLY A 101 -7.63 0.98 -8.47
CA GLY A 101 -8.53 1.86 -9.24
C GLY A 101 -9.93 2.00 -8.65
N LYS A 102 -10.10 1.72 -7.35
CA LYS A 102 -11.38 1.81 -6.62
C LYS A 102 -11.52 3.08 -5.78
N ALA A 103 -10.47 3.88 -5.67
CA ALA A 103 -10.48 5.18 -5.01
C ALA A 103 -9.65 6.18 -5.81
N PRO A 104 -10.02 7.48 -5.83
CA PRO A 104 -9.34 8.50 -6.63
C PRO A 104 -7.96 8.89 -6.06
N SER A 105 -7.72 8.64 -4.78
CA SER A 105 -6.50 9.04 -4.07
C SER A 105 -6.09 8.00 -3.03
N PRO A 106 -4.78 7.73 -2.88
CA PRO A 106 -4.28 6.91 -1.79
C PRO A 106 -4.24 7.65 -0.44
N ASN A 107 -4.35 8.98 -0.46
CA ASN A 107 -4.20 9.85 0.70
C ASN A 107 -5.55 10.46 1.10
N LEU A 108 -5.75 10.69 2.39
CA LEU A 108 -6.97 11.24 2.98
C LEU A 108 -6.70 12.56 3.70
N SER A 109 -7.63 13.50 3.59
CA SER A 109 -7.67 14.72 4.41
C SER A 109 -8.14 14.43 5.84
N LEU A 110 -7.93 15.38 6.74
CA LEU A 110 -8.46 15.28 8.12
C LEU A 110 -9.98 15.09 8.15
N GLN A 111 -10.70 15.81 7.29
CA GLN A 111 -12.16 15.72 7.21
C GLN A 111 -12.63 14.35 6.74
N GLU A 112 -11.94 13.75 5.76
CA GLU A 112 -12.24 12.39 5.30
C GLU A 112 -11.96 11.36 6.39
N ILE A 113 -10.83 11.48 7.11
CA ILE A 113 -10.51 10.60 8.24
C ILE A 113 -11.58 10.73 9.34
N GLU A 114 -12.00 11.95 9.68
CA GLU A 114 -13.06 12.20 10.66
C GLU A 114 -14.37 11.53 10.27
N SER A 115 -14.79 11.69 9.02
CA SER A 115 -16.03 11.10 8.52
C SER A 115 -15.99 9.57 8.47
N LEU A 116 -14.83 8.98 8.20
CA LEU A 116 -14.65 7.53 8.09
C LEU A 116 -14.44 6.83 9.44
N THR A 117 -13.91 7.53 10.44
CA THR A 117 -13.55 6.91 11.73
C THR A 117 -14.50 7.27 12.86
N SER A 118 -15.32 8.29 12.72
CA SER A 118 -16.12 8.90 13.80
C SER A 118 -15.29 9.41 14.99
N LEU A 119 -13.97 9.54 14.84
CA LEU A 119 -13.09 10.13 15.82
C LEU A 119 -13.19 11.65 15.80
N LYS A 120 -12.97 12.29 16.93
CA LYS A 120 -12.97 13.77 17.02
C LYS A 120 -11.75 14.34 16.31
N ALA A 121 -11.91 15.43 15.57
CA ALA A 121 -10.86 16.12 14.83
C ALA A 121 -9.59 16.40 15.67
N LYS A 122 -9.76 16.79 16.94
CA LYS A 122 -8.64 17.01 17.87
C LYS A 122 -7.84 15.73 18.16
N SER A 123 -8.53 14.61 18.33
CA SER A 123 -7.89 13.30 18.54
C SER A 123 -7.12 12.90 17.27
N ILE A 124 -7.73 13.01 16.10
CA ILE A 124 -7.10 12.71 14.81
C ILE A 124 -5.84 13.54 14.62
N SER A 125 -5.91 14.86 14.79
CA SER A 125 -4.76 15.76 14.64
C SER A 125 -3.60 15.39 15.56
N SER A 126 -3.90 15.04 16.82
CA SER A 126 -2.89 14.61 17.79
C SER A 126 -2.22 13.30 17.35
N ARG A 127 -3.00 12.30 16.92
CA ARG A 127 -2.47 11.00 16.49
C ARG A 127 -1.68 11.09 15.19
N ILE A 128 -2.16 11.87 14.21
CA ILE A 128 -1.43 12.14 12.97
C ILE A 128 -0.08 12.82 13.25
N SER A 129 -0.05 13.78 14.17
CA SER A 129 1.20 14.44 14.58
C SER A 129 2.20 13.44 15.18
N GLU A 130 1.75 12.55 16.07
CA GLU A 130 2.59 11.48 16.62
C GLU A 130 3.10 10.53 15.53
N MET A 131 2.21 10.04 14.68
CA MET A 131 2.54 9.08 13.62
C MET A 131 3.47 9.69 12.57
N SER A 132 3.33 10.98 12.28
CA SER A 132 4.23 11.72 11.38
C SER A 132 5.63 11.84 11.97
N LYS A 133 5.76 12.11 13.27
CA LYS A 133 7.07 12.16 13.96
C LYS A 133 7.78 10.80 13.96
N LEU A 134 7.03 9.71 13.96
CA LEU A 134 7.56 8.35 13.90
C LEU A 134 7.82 7.88 12.45
N GLY A 135 7.51 8.71 11.46
CA GLY A 135 7.70 8.39 10.06
C GLY A 135 6.66 7.42 9.48
N TYR A 136 5.56 7.17 10.18
CA TYR A 136 4.49 6.26 9.72
C TYR A 136 3.56 6.92 8.71
N ILE A 137 3.44 8.24 8.75
CA ILE A 137 2.58 9.05 7.90
C ILE A 137 3.39 10.13 7.21
N GLU A 138 3.13 10.35 5.95
CA GLU A 138 3.60 11.48 5.16
C GLU A 138 2.48 12.48 4.91
N LYS A 139 2.85 13.75 4.74
CA LYS A 139 1.95 14.86 4.40
C LYS A 139 2.18 15.29 2.97
N GLU A 140 1.10 15.53 2.26
CA GLU A 140 1.11 16.11 0.91
C GLU A 140 0.15 17.28 0.87
N GLN A 141 0.51 18.36 0.20
CA GLN A 141 -0.43 19.45 -0.09
C GLN A 141 -1.04 19.22 -1.47
N ARG A 142 -2.36 19.13 -1.51
CA ARG A 142 -3.13 18.97 -2.74
C ARG A 142 -4.24 20.01 -2.77
N ASP A 143 -4.26 20.84 -3.82
CA ASP A 143 -5.32 21.83 -4.05
C ASP A 143 -5.72 22.63 -2.80
N HIS A 144 -4.75 23.19 -2.07
CA HIS A 144 -4.93 23.92 -0.80
C HIS A 144 -5.35 23.08 0.41
N THR A 145 -5.48 21.76 0.26
CA THR A 145 -5.82 20.85 1.36
C THR A 145 -4.61 19.97 1.70
N ILE A 146 -4.37 19.75 2.99
CA ILE A 146 -3.35 18.81 3.43
C ILE A 146 -3.99 17.42 3.46
N VAL A 147 -3.34 16.46 2.80
CA VAL A 147 -3.71 15.06 2.80
C VAL A 147 -2.60 14.22 3.40
N TYR A 148 -2.96 13.09 3.95
CA TYR A 148 -2.07 12.20 4.70
C TYR A 148 -2.08 10.82 4.07
N GLY A 149 -0.89 10.23 3.93
CA GLY A 149 -0.69 8.89 3.40
C GLY A 149 0.14 8.03 4.33
N LEU A 150 -0.08 6.73 4.28
CA LEU A 150 0.73 5.78 5.04
C LEU A 150 2.04 5.49 4.29
N THR A 151 3.16 5.67 4.98
CA THR A 151 4.49 5.33 4.44
C THR A 151 4.71 3.81 4.45
N THR A 152 5.76 3.33 3.78
CA THR A 152 6.14 1.91 3.83
C THR A 152 6.48 1.45 5.25
N ILE A 153 7.14 2.30 6.04
CA ILE A 153 7.41 2.05 7.46
C ILE A 153 6.09 2.01 8.25
N GLY A 154 5.13 2.86 7.90
CA GLY A 154 3.79 2.86 8.48
C GLY A 154 3.02 1.57 8.19
N VAL A 155 3.12 1.04 6.97
CA VAL A 155 2.54 -0.27 6.61
C VAL A 155 3.14 -1.38 7.47
N LYS A 156 4.47 -1.41 7.62
CA LYS A 156 5.16 -2.38 8.48
C LYS A 156 4.71 -2.28 9.94
N TRP A 157 4.66 -1.07 10.49
CA TRP A 157 4.20 -0.83 11.85
C TRP A 157 2.76 -1.33 12.04
N LEU A 158 1.87 -0.98 11.12
CA LEU A 158 0.45 -1.32 11.21
C LEU A 158 0.24 -2.83 11.16
N SER A 159 0.85 -3.53 10.20
CA SER A 159 0.73 -4.99 10.08
C SER A 159 1.26 -5.75 11.31
N GLY A 160 2.29 -5.22 11.98
CA GLY A 160 2.84 -5.80 13.20
C GLY A 160 2.08 -5.43 14.48
N SER A 161 1.23 -4.40 14.44
CA SER A 161 0.50 -3.87 15.61
C SER A 161 -0.95 -4.34 15.70
N LEU A 162 -1.49 -4.88 14.61
CA LEU A 162 -2.84 -5.44 14.60
C LEU A 162 -2.90 -6.76 15.36
N PRO A 163 -4.00 -7.03 16.10
CA PRO A 163 -4.22 -8.33 16.71
C PRO A 163 -4.25 -9.42 15.64
N LYS A 164 -3.44 -10.44 15.82
CA LYS A 164 -3.53 -11.64 14.97
C LYS A 164 -4.77 -12.42 15.37
N HIS A 165 -5.69 -12.59 14.46
CA HIS A 165 -6.78 -13.54 14.64
C HIS A 165 -6.19 -14.96 14.60
N SER A 166 -6.30 -15.64 15.74
CA SER A 166 -5.92 -17.05 15.87
C SER A 166 -6.98 -17.94 15.24
#